data_078b12afa658db4d528e044c5940cfda
#
_entry.id   078b12afa658db4d528e044c5940cfda
#
_cell.length_a   1.000
_cell.length_b   1.000
_cell.length_c   1.000
_cell.angle_alpha   90.00
_cell.angle_beta   90.00
_cell.angle_gamma   90.00
#
_symmetry.space_group_name_H-M   'P 1'
#
loop_
_entity.id
_entity.type
_entity.pdbx_description
1 polymer ?
#
loop_
_entity_poly.entity_id
_entity_poly.type
_entity_poly.pdbx_seq_one_letter_code
_entity_poly.pdbx_strand_id
1 'polypeptide(L)'
;MKRLCVFCGSSPGARPAYRDVAADLGRALARGGFGLVFGGSKVGLMGILADAVLEARGDVVGVIPQALMKKELAHTGLTELRVVASMHERKQTMADLSDGFIALPGGMGTIEELTEVLTWAQLGLHRKPCGLLNVEGYYDRFIGFLDHAVAERFVTPAHRSMIVVASTPDELLEAFRTYQAPIVDKWIDRAAT
;
A
#
# COMPACT_ATOMS: atom_id res chain seq x y z
N MET A 1 8.22 -5.79 -12.06
CA MET A 1 8.08 -5.53 -10.61
C MET A 1 8.73 -6.66 -9.84
N LYS A 2 9.49 -6.32 -8.80
CA LYS A 2 10.17 -7.29 -7.93
C LYS A 2 9.61 -7.27 -6.50
N ARG A 3 9.25 -6.10 -5.99
CA ARG A 3 8.73 -5.90 -4.62
C ARG A 3 7.51 -5.01 -4.62
N LEU A 4 6.55 -5.34 -3.76
CA LEU A 4 5.36 -4.53 -3.51
C LEU A 4 5.31 -4.08 -2.05
N CYS A 5 5.04 -2.78 -1.85
CA CYS A 5 4.81 -2.21 -0.53
C CYS A 5 3.36 -2.42 -0.13
N VAL A 6 3.11 -2.90 1.09
CA VAL A 6 1.76 -3.07 1.60
C VAL A 6 1.58 -2.26 2.88
N PHE A 7 0.62 -1.35 2.84
CA PHE A 7 0.12 -0.59 3.98
C PHE A 7 -1.11 -1.29 4.54
N CYS A 8 -1.17 -1.52 5.83
CA CYS A 8 -2.30 -2.20 6.46
C CYS A 8 -2.42 -1.89 7.95
N GLY A 9 -3.54 -2.30 8.55
CA GLY A 9 -3.81 -2.03 9.95
C GLY A 9 -2.87 -2.75 10.91
N SER A 10 -2.44 -2.05 11.98
CA SER A 10 -1.82 -2.63 13.17
C SER A 10 -2.82 -3.38 14.06
N SER A 11 -4.10 -3.37 13.69
CA SER A 11 -5.18 -4.19 14.24
C SER A 11 -5.68 -5.17 13.18
N PRO A 12 -6.17 -6.35 13.57
CA PRO A 12 -6.76 -7.31 12.61
C PRO A 12 -8.14 -6.88 12.12
N GLY A 13 -8.74 -5.84 12.70
CA GLY A 13 -10.11 -5.42 12.41
C GLY A 13 -11.17 -6.32 13.04
N ALA A 14 -12.45 -5.99 12.83
CA ALA A 14 -13.58 -6.67 13.43
C ALA A 14 -14.05 -7.91 12.65
N ARG A 15 -13.79 -7.94 11.33
CA ARG A 15 -14.28 -9.02 10.45
C ARG A 15 -13.18 -10.02 10.14
N PRO A 16 -13.46 -11.34 10.19
CA PRO A 16 -12.49 -12.37 9.78
C PRO A 16 -11.94 -12.17 8.37
N ALA A 17 -12.77 -11.71 7.43
CA ALA A 17 -12.39 -11.46 6.04
C ALA A 17 -11.15 -10.57 5.88
N TYR A 18 -10.88 -9.66 6.82
CA TYR A 18 -9.69 -8.81 6.76
C TYR A 18 -8.41 -9.59 7.02
N ARG A 19 -8.47 -10.58 7.94
CA ARG A 19 -7.34 -11.49 8.23
C ARG A 19 -7.12 -12.45 7.07
N ASP A 20 -8.22 -13.01 6.56
CA ASP A 20 -8.19 -14.00 5.48
C ASP A 20 -7.55 -13.40 4.23
N VAL A 21 -7.98 -12.18 3.84
CA VAL A 21 -7.43 -11.51 2.66
C VAL A 21 -5.99 -11.06 2.85
N ALA A 22 -5.57 -10.70 4.07
CA ALA A 22 -4.17 -10.37 4.34
C ALA A 22 -3.27 -11.60 4.14
N ALA A 23 -3.69 -12.77 4.62
CA ALA A 23 -3.00 -14.03 4.39
C ALA A 23 -3.04 -14.43 2.91
N ASP A 24 -4.18 -14.27 2.23
CA ASP A 24 -4.31 -14.55 0.80
C ASP A 24 -3.41 -13.66 -0.05
N LEU A 25 -3.31 -12.37 0.26
CA LEU A 25 -2.39 -11.46 -0.41
C LEU A 25 -0.94 -11.91 -0.18
N GLY A 26 -0.56 -12.28 1.04
CA GLY A 26 0.78 -12.80 1.34
C GLY A 26 1.14 -14.01 0.47
N ARG A 27 0.23 -14.98 0.39
CA ARG A 27 0.39 -16.16 -0.47
C ARG A 27 0.44 -15.80 -1.96
N ALA A 28 -0.39 -14.85 -2.40
CA ALA A 28 -0.43 -14.40 -3.79
C ALA A 28 0.86 -13.68 -4.20
N LEU A 29 1.42 -12.84 -3.32
CA LEU A 29 2.71 -12.18 -3.53
C LEU A 29 3.82 -13.21 -3.74
N ALA A 30 3.96 -14.16 -2.83
CA ALA A 30 4.98 -15.20 -2.93
C ALA A 30 4.82 -16.06 -4.20
N ARG A 31 3.59 -16.51 -4.52
CA ARG A 31 3.31 -17.25 -5.77
C ARG A 31 3.65 -16.45 -7.03
N GLY A 32 3.41 -15.12 -6.98
CA GLY A 32 3.71 -14.21 -8.07
C GLY A 32 5.18 -13.83 -8.21
N GLY A 33 6.04 -14.30 -7.30
CA GLY A 33 7.48 -13.97 -7.26
C GLY A 33 7.74 -12.54 -6.79
N PHE A 34 6.80 -11.92 -6.07
CA PHE A 34 6.95 -10.58 -5.49
C PHE A 34 7.43 -10.66 -4.04
N GLY A 35 8.49 -9.92 -3.71
CA GLY A 35 8.86 -9.66 -2.33
C GLY A 35 7.92 -8.65 -1.68
N LEU A 36 7.67 -8.78 -0.39
CA LEU A 36 6.91 -7.85 0.43
C LEU A 36 7.81 -6.78 1.04
N VAL A 37 7.40 -5.52 0.97
CA VAL A 37 7.92 -4.42 1.80
C VAL A 37 6.78 -3.92 2.69
N PHE A 38 7.01 -3.76 3.99
CA PHE A 38 5.97 -3.33 4.92
C PHE A 38 6.53 -2.66 6.17
N GLY A 39 5.66 -2.23 7.08
CA GLY A 39 6.02 -1.49 8.29
C GLY A 39 6.80 -2.25 9.36
N GLY A 40 7.14 -3.52 9.17
CA GLY A 40 8.07 -4.27 10.03
C GLY A 40 7.49 -4.78 11.36
N SER A 41 6.21 -4.57 11.65
CA SER A 41 5.56 -5.01 12.89
C SER A 41 4.94 -6.41 12.77
N LYS A 42 4.93 -7.16 13.88
CA LYS A 42 4.27 -8.48 13.96
C LYS A 42 2.80 -8.44 14.38
N VAL A 43 2.23 -7.25 14.59
CA VAL A 43 0.86 -7.12 15.10
C VAL A 43 -0.14 -6.86 13.99
N GLY A 44 -1.41 -7.22 14.24
CA GLY A 44 -2.53 -6.96 13.34
C GLY A 44 -2.40 -7.63 11.98
N LEU A 45 -2.86 -6.95 10.94
CA LEU A 45 -2.76 -7.45 9.56
C LEU A 45 -1.33 -7.49 9.06
N MET A 46 -0.42 -6.67 9.61
CA MET A 46 0.99 -6.65 9.26
C MET A 46 1.66 -8.00 9.53
N GLY A 47 1.48 -8.55 10.75
CA GLY A 47 2.03 -9.86 11.11
C GLY A 47 1.46 -10.98 10.25
N ILE A 48 0.12 -11.03 10.11
CA ILE A 48 -0.57 -12.04 9.30
C ILE A 48 -0.07 -12.06 7.85
N LEU A 49 0.07 -10.89 7.25
CA LEU A 49 0.58 -10.73 5.89
C LEU A 49 2.03 -11.23 5.77
N ALA A 50 2.91 -10.78 6.67
CA ALA A 50 4.33 -11.15 6.65
C ALA A 50 4.53 -12.65 6.87
N ASP A 51 3.83 -13.24 7.85
CA ASP A 51 3.87 -14.67 8.13
C ASP A 51 3.43 -15.49 6.90
N ALA A 52 2.35 -15.08 6.23
CA ALA A 52 1.85 -15.78 5.04
C ALA A 52 2.84 -15.74 3.84
N VAL A 53 3.59 -14.64 3.68
CA VAL A 53 4.65 -14.55 2.66
C VAL A 53 5.81 -15.49 3.02
N LEU A 54 6.26 -15.48 4.29
CA LEU A 54 7.36 -16.31 4.78
C LEU A 54 7.01 -17.80 4.72
N GLU A 55 5.82 -18.21 5.13
CA GLU A 55 5.32 -19.59 5.02
C GLU A 55 5.32 -20.08 3.58
N ALA A 56 5.01 -19.18 2.62
CA ALA A 56 5.06 -19.45 1.20
C ALA A 56 6.49 -19.29 0.60
N ARG A 57 7.52 -19.12 1.44
CA ARG A 57 8.94 -18.96 1.06
C ARG A 57 9.23 -17.72 0.22
N GLY A 58 8.44 -16.66 0.40
CA GLY A 58 8.69 -15.36 -0.21
C GLY A 58 9.62 -14.49 0.63
N ASP A 59 10.17 -13.44 0.02
CA ASP A 59 11.04 -12.48 0.69
C ASP A 59 10.22 -11.37 1.37
N VAL A 60 10.61 -11.01 2.60
CA VAL A 60 9.94 -9.97 3.38
C VAL A 60 10.94 -8.97 3.94
N VAL A 61 10.79 -7.70 3.58
CA VAL A 61 11.56 -6.58 4.12
C VAL A 61 10.67 -5.73 5.01
N GLY A 62 10.96 -5.68 6.29
CA GLY A 62 10.31 -4.77 7.24
C GLY A 62 11.11 -3.47 7.39
N VAL A 63 10.42 -2.34 7.48
CA VAL A 63 11.05 -1.03 7.75
C VAL A 63 10.41 -0.41 8.97
N ILE A 64 11.19 -0.22 10.05
CA ILE A 64 10.66 0.25 11.33
C ILE A 64 11.53 1.36 11.93
N PRO A 65 10.96 2.47 12.42
CA PRO A 65 11.70 3.46 13.17
C PRO A 65 12.17 2.91 14.52
N GLN A 66 13.38 3.27 14.91
CA GLN A 66 13.96 2.83 16.20
C GLN A 66 13.05 3.14 17.40
N ALA A 67 12.35 4.28 17.38
CA ALA A 67 11.41 4.67 18.43
C ALA A 67 10.19 3.73 18.55
N LEU A 68 9.84 3.00 17.48
CA LEU A 68 8.69 2.12 17.44
C LEU A 68 9.03 0.63 17.63
N MET A 69 10.30 0.25 17.55
CA MET A 69 10.73 -1.16 17.67
C MET A 69 10.16 -1.86 18.91
N LYS A 70 10.17 -1.20 20.07
CA LYS A 70 9.64 -1.76 21.32
C LYS A 70 8.11 -1.68 21.41
N LYS A 71 7.53 -0.61 20.86
CA LYS A 71 6.07 -0.33 20.93
C LYS A 71 5.28 -1.14 19.93
N GLU A 72 5.78 -1.29 18.72
CA GLU A 72 5.11 -2.02 17.63
C GLU A 72 5.49 -3.50 17.57
N LEU A 73 6.31 -3.99 18.51
CA LEU A 73 6.73 -5.38 18.52
C LEU A 73 7.27 -5.81 17.15
N ALA A 74 8.48 -5.34 16.82
CA ALA A 74 9.12 -5.66 15.55
C ALA A 74 9.08 -7.17 15.24
N HIS A 75 8.84 -7.51 14.01
CA HIS A 75 8.82 -8.90 13.56
C HIS A 75 10.24 -9.44 13.43
N THR A 76 10.58 -10.50 14.18
CA THR A 76 11.96 -11.03 14.28
C THR A 76 12.29 -12.10 13.24
N GLY A 77 11.31 -12.62 12.51
CA GLY A 77 11.46 -13.71 11.53
C GLY A 77 11.55 -13.25 10.08
N LEU A 78 11.76 -11.96 9.81
CA LEU A 78 11.79 -11.42 8.45
C LEU A 78 13.08 -11.80 7.71
N THR A 79 13.02 -11.79 6.37
CA THR A 79 14.22 -11.91 5.52
C THR A 79 15.17 -10.74 5.81
N GLU A 80 14.64 -9.52 5.97
CA GLU A 80 15.42 -8.33 6.31
C GLU A 80 14.58 -7.38 7.19
N LEU A 81 15.18 -6.81 8.24
CA LEU A 81 14.58 -5.74 9.03
C LEU A 81 15.49 -4.50 8.98
N ARG A 82 14.96 -3.43 8.40
CA ARG A 82 15.62 -2.12 8.35
C ARG A 82 15.15 -1.24 9.47
N VAL A 83 16.06 -0.86 10.36
CA VAL A 83 15.80 0.11 11.42
C VAL A 83 16.22 1.48 10.92
N VAL A 84 15.30 2.43 10.98
CA VAL A 84 15.50 3.81 10.50
C VAL A 84 15.34 4.83 11.63
N ALA A 85 15.82 6.06 11.41
CA ALA A 85 15.82 7.08 12.44
C ALA A 85 14.47 7.79 12.61
N SER A 86 13.65 7.89 11.55
CA SER A 86 12.42 8.68 11.57
C SER A 86 11.28 8.04 10.76
N MET A 87 10.05 8.57 10.95
CA MET A 87 8.88 8.17 10.13
C MET A 87 9.04 8.61 8.67
N HIS A 88 9.67 9.76 8.40
CA HIS A 88 9.93 10.21 7.03
C HIS A 88 10.90 9.26 6.31
N GLU A 89 11.99 8.89 6.98
CA GLU A 89 12.95 7.91 6.45
C GLU A 89 12.30 6.55 6.22
N ARG A 90 11.40 6.10 7.13
CA ARG A 90 10.63 4.87 6.95
C ARG A 90 9.85 4.88 5.64
N LYS A 91 9.01 5.90 5.42
CA LYS A 91 8.15 6.00 4.24
C LYS A 91 8.98 6.11 2.96
N GLN A 92 10.03 6.93 2.97
CA GLN A 92 10.94 7.04 1.83
C GLN A 92 11.62 5.69 1.52
N THR A 93 12.16 5.02 2.54
CA THR A 93 12.82 3.70 2.37
C THR A 93 11.84 2.65 1.83
N MET A 94 10.60 2.60 2.37
CA MET A 94 9.57 1.68 1.85
C MET A 94 9.24 1.97 0.39
N ALA A 95 9.13 3.23 0.03
CA ALA A 95 8.86 3.64 -1.34
C ALA A 95 10.00 3.28 -2.29
N ASP A 96 11.26 3.55 -1.92
CA ASP A 96 12.44 3.29 -2.75
C ASP A 96 12.65 1.79 -3.02
N LEU A 97 12.29 0.95 -2.05
CA LEU A 97 12.40 -0.50 -2.16
C LEU A 97 11.32 -1.17 -3.02
N SER A 98 10.28 -0.44 -3.39
CA SER A 98 9.06 -1.02 -3.94
C SER A 98 8.77 -0.55 -5.36
N ASP A 99 8.15 -1.41 -6.14
CA ASP A 99 7.74 -1.15 -7.53
C ASP A 99 6.22 -0.85 -7.65
N GLY A 100 5.48 -0.95 -6.54
CA GLY A 100 4.06 -0.64 -6.45
C GLY A 100 3.59 -0.63 -4.99
N PHE A 101 2.39 -0.13 -4.75
CA PHE A 101 1.84 0.12 -3.43
C PHE A 101 0.43 -0.45 -3.30
N ILE A 102 0.16 -1.20 -2.25
CA ILE A 102 -1.15 -1.79 -1.95
C ILE A 102 -1.60 -1.33 -0.57
N ALA A 103 -2.84 -0.87 -0.44
CA ALA A 103 -3.48 -0.66 0.85
C ALA A 103 -4.53 -1.74 1.11
N LEU A 104 -4.32 -2.51 2.18
CA LEU A 104 -5.32 -3.35 2.85
C LEU A 104 -6.13 -2.50 3.84
N PRO A 105 -7.26 -3.01 4.36
CA PRO A 105 -7.97 -2.35 5.45
C PRO A 105 -7.03 -1.93 6.59
N GLY A 106 -7.20 -0.70 7.06
CA GLY A 106 -6.35 -0.13 8.10
C GLY A 106 -6.86 1.21 8.61
N GLY A 107 -6.15 1.80 9.55
CA GLY A 107 -6.51 3.07 10.16
C GLY A 107 -5.90 4.29 9.47
N MET A 108 -5.73 5.37 10.26
CA MET A 108 -5.22 6.65 9.77
C MET A 108 -3.83 6.54 9.15
N GLY A 109 -2.92 5.71 9.73
CA GLY A 109 -1.58 5.51 9.16
C GLY A 109 -1.63 4.89 7.76
N THR A 110 -2.49 3.89 7.56
CA THR A 110 -2.67 3.25 6.24
C THR A 110 -3.18 4.25 5.18
N ILE A 111 -4.14 5.10 5.56
CA ILE A 111 -4.67 6.13 4.66
C ILE A 111 -3.61 7.21 4.39
N GLU A 112 -2.86 7.62 5.41
CA GLU A 112 -1.79 8.61 5.29
C GLU A 112 -0.68 8.11 4.34
N GLU A 113 -0.19 6.88 4.54
CA GLU A 113 0.84 6.26 3.69
C GLU A 113 0.37 6.12 2.24
N LEU A 114 -0.90 5.69 2.02
CA LEU A 114 -1.48 5.58 0.69
C LEU A 114 -1.62 6.94 0.01
N THR A 115 -2.17 7.94 0.70
CA THR A 115 -2.40 9.27 0.13
C THR A 115 -1.09 10.00 -0.16
N GLU A 116 -0.04 9.74 0.61
CA GLU A 116 1.29 10.29 0.34
C GLU A 116 1.86 9.75 -0.98
N VAL A 117 1.88 8.42 -1.18
CA VAL A 117 2.39 7.84 -2.44
C VAL A 117 1.53 8.22 -3.64
N LEU A 118 0.21 8.36 -3.47
CA LEU A 118 -0.67 8.88 -4.50
C LEU A 118 -0.36 10.34 -4.84
N THR A 119 -0.08 11.16 -3.85
CA THR A 119 0.33 12.55 -4.04
C THR A 119 1.66 12.62 -4.79
N TRP A 120 2.61 11.75 -4.47
CA TRP A 120 3.88 11.67 -5.20
C TRP A 120 3.67 11.23 -6.66
N ALA A 121 2.76 10.29 -6.92
CA ALA A 121 2.38 9.91 -8.28
C ALA A 121 1.75 11.10 -9.05
N GLN A 122 0.85 11.83 -8.42
CA GLN A 122 0.25 13.05 -8.95
C GLN A 122 1.28 14.13 -9.31
N LEU A 123 2.33 14.26 -8.50
CA LEU A 123 3.44 15.20 -8.72
C LEU A 123 4.45 14.71 -9.76
N GLY A 124 4.27 13.48 -10.29
CA GLY A 124 5.18 12.89 -11.26
C GLY A 124 6.49 12.36 -10.67
N LEU A 125 6.59 12.25 -9.34
CA LEU A 125 7.78 11.74 -8.66
C LEU A 125 7.97 10.23 -8.86
N HIS A 126 6.90 9.51 -9.16
CA HIS A 126 6.96 8.12 -9.60
C HIS A 126 5.77 7.76 -10.52
N ARG A 127 5.87 6.60 -11.20
CA ARG A 127 4.82 6.04 -12.06
C ARG A 127 4.42 4.62 -11.63
N LYS A 128 4.62 4.29 -10.36
CA LYS A 128 4.34 2.99 -9.79
C LYS A 128 2.84 2.82 -9.57
N PRO A 129 2.25 1.63 -9.79
CA PRO A 129 0.84 1.38 -9.51
C PRO A 129 0.54 1.54 -8.01
N CYS A 130 -0.63 2.12 -7.72
CA CYS A 130 -1.17 2.25 -6.37
C CYS A 130 -2.55 1.61 -6.32
N GLY A 131 -2.79 0.69 -5.40
CA GLY A 131 -4.02 -0.07 -5.34
C GLY A 131 -4.65 -0.13 -3.96
N LEU A 132 -5.98 -0.21 -3.97
CA LEU A 132 -6.83 -0.51 -2.82
C LEU A 132 -7.36 -1.93 -2.95
N LEU A 133 -7.12 -2.77 -1.95
CA LEU A 133 -7.81 -4.04 -1.82
C LEU A 133 -9.08 -3.83 -0.99
N ASN A 134 -10.20 -3.67 -1.70
CA ASN A 134 -11.49 -3.26 -1.13
C ASN A 134 -12.28 -4.46 -0.61
N VAL A 135 -11.82 -4.99 0.52
CA VAL A 135 -12.41 -6.16 1.17
C VAL A 135 -13.77 -5.82 1.77
N GLU A 136 -14.82 -6.52 1.34
CA GLU A 136 -16.20 -6.30 1.81
C GLU A 136 -16.64 -4.82 1.84
N GLY A 137 -16.17 -4.03 0.86
CA GLY A 137 -16.55 -2.63 0.75
C GLY A 137 -15.91 -1.72 1.81
N TYR A 138 -14.80 -2.16 2.44
CA TYR A 138 -14.13 -1.36 3.49
C TYR A 138 -13.80 0.06 3.03
N TYR A 139 -13.38 0.21 1.79
CA TYR A 139 -12.99 1.48 1.20
C TYR A 139 -14.09 2.20 0.41
N ASP A 140 -15.33 1.69 0.34
CA ASP A 140 -16.40 2.29 -0.46
C ASP A 140 -16.62 3.77 -0.14
N ARG A 141 -16.60 4.14 1.14
CA ARG A 141 -16.77 5.53 1.56
C ARG A 141 -15.57 6.41 1.22
N PHE A 142 -14.37 5.87 1.27
CA PHE A 142 -13.16 6.58 0.87
C PHE A 142 -13.13 6.79 -0.65
N ILE A 143 -13.49 5.78 -1.41
CA ILE A 143 -13.64 5.84 -2.87
C ILE A 143 -14.71 6.88 -3.22
N GLY A 144 -15.87 6.84 -2.56
CA GLY A 144 -16.93 7.82 -2.75
C GLY A 144 -16.52 9.26 -2.41
N PHE A 145 -15.68 9.45 -1.39
CA PHE A 145 -15.08 10.75 -1.11
C PHE A 145 -14.16 11.23 -2.25
N LEU A 146 -13.33 10.35 -2.79
CA LEU A 146 -12.44 10.71 -3.91
C LEU A 146 -13.26 11.04 -5.19
N ASP A 147 -14.35 10.30 -5.44
CA ASP A 147 -15.24 10.58 -6.56
C ASP A 147 -15.98 11.92 -6.36
N HIS A 148 -16.37 12.25 -5.12
CA HIS A 148 -16.90 13.57 -4.77
C HIS A 148 -15.83 14.67 -5.00
N ALA A 149 -14.59 14.45 -4.62
CA ALA A 149 -13.50 15.41 -4.85
C ALA A 149 -13.27 15.66 -6.36
N VAL A 150 -13.52 14.65 -7.21
CA VAL A 150 -13.53 14.84 -8.67
C VAL A 150 -14.70 15.72 -9.11
N ALA A 151 -15.91 15.45 -8.60
CA ALA A 151 -17.09 16.25 -8.91
C ALA A 151 -16.93 17.72 -8.51
N GLU A 152 -16.30 17.97 -7.34
CA GLU A 152 -15.97 19.30 -6.84
C GLU A 152 -14.69 19.91 -7.46
N ARG A 153 -14.05 19.19 -8.42
CA ARG A 153 -12.85 19.64 -9.17
C ARG A 153 -11.58 19.84 -8.33
N PHE A 154 -11.50 19.27 -7.14
CA PHE A 154 -10.25 19.22 -6.36
C PHE A 154 -9.28 18.12 -6.85
N VAL A 155 -9.81 17.10 -7.49
CA VAL A 155 -9.05 16.00 -8.10
C VAL A 155 -9.47 15.87 -9.56
N THR A 156 -8.52 15.67 -10.48
CA THR A 156 -8.88 15.41 -11.88
C THR A 156 -9.27 13.95 -12.07
N PRO A 157 -10.13 13.63 -13.07
CA PRO A 157 -10.46 12.23 -13.40
C PRO A 157 -9.21 11.39 -13.69
N ALA A 158 -8.21 11.97 -14.33
CA ALA A 158 -6.94 11.30 -14.62
C ALA A 158 -6.16 10.96 -13.34
N HIS A 159 -6.12 11.85 -12.35
CA HIS A 159 -5.50 11.55 -11.05
C HIS A 159 -6.29 10.50 -10.27
N ARG A 160 -7.64 10.56 -10.30
CA ARG A 160 -8.50 9.52 -9.69
C ARG A 160 -8.23 8.14 -10.29
N SER A 161 -7.98 8.06 -11.61
CA SER A 161 -7.69 6.80 -12.31
C SER A 161 -6.33 6.19 -11.96
N MET A 162 -5.44 6.89 -11.25
CA MET A 162 -4.18 6.33 -10.75
C MET A 162 -4.39 5.29 -9.65
N ILE A 163 -5.59 5.25 -9.05
CA ILE A 163 -5.92 4.30 -8.00
C ILE A 163 -6.61 3.09 -8.60
N VAL A 164 -5.94 1.95 -8.57
CA VAL A 164 -6.52 0.65 -8.91
C VAL A 164 -7.35 0.16 -7.72
N VAL A 165 -8.59 -0.26 -7.96
CA VAL A 165 -9.45 -0.86 -6.93
C VAL A 165 -9.77 -2.27 -7.35
N ALA A 166 -9.54 -3.23 -6.47
CA ALA A 166 -9.88 -4.63 -6.68
C ALA A 166 -10.46 -5.26 -5.40
N SER A 167 -11.22 -6.32 -5.54
CA SER A 167 -11.81 -7.04 -4.40
C SER A 167 -10.98 -8.24 -3.94
N THR A 168 -10.10 -8.75 -4.81
CA THR A 168 -9.24 -9.89 -4.55
C THR A 168 -7.78 -9.60 -4.84
N PRO A 169 -6.84 -10.30 -4.15
CA PRO A 169 -5.40 -10.16 -4.43
C PRO A 169 -5.03 -10.45 -5.88
N ASP A 170 -5.58 -11.50 -6.48
CA ASP A 170 -5.22 -11.91 -7.84
C ASP A 170 -5.68 -10.88 -8.87
N GLU A 171 -6.89 -10.30 -8.75
CA GLU A 171 -7.35 -9.19 -9.58
C GLU A 171 -6.43 -7.97 -9.48
N LEU A 172 -6.03 -7.61 -8.25
CA LEU A 172 -5.16 -6.46 -8.03
C LEU A 172 -3.77 -6.65 -8.64
N LEU A 173 -3.18 -7.83 -8.44
CA LEU A 173 -1.85 -8.15 -8.98
C LEU A 173 -1.86 -8.22 -10.52
N GLU A 174 -2.94 -8.71 -11.12
CA GLU A 174 -3.09 -8.71 -12.57
C GLU A 174 -3.23 -7.29 -13.13
N ALA A 175 -4.04 -6.45 -12.48
CA ALA A 175 -4.15 -5.05 -12.84
C ALA A 175 -2.80 -4.30 -12.72
N PHE A 176 -1.96 -4.66 -11.74
CA PHE A 176 -0.62 -4.07 -11.58
C PHE A 176 0.35 -4.48 -12.71
N ARG A 177 0.23 -5.70 -13.23
CA ARG A 177 1.07 -6.18 -14.36
C ARG A 177 0.85 -5.39 -15.64
N THR A 178 -0.38 -4.98 -15.86
CA THR A 178 -0.83 -4.25 -17.06
C THR A 178 -0.94 -2.74 -16.84
N TYR A 179 -0.62 -2.25 -15.63
CA TYR A 179 -0.77 -0.85 -15.27
C TYR A 179 0.10 0.09 -16.11
N GLN A 180 -0.54 1.09 -16.66
CA GLN A 180 0.11 2.21 -17.34
C GLN A 180 -0.27 3.49 -16.63
N ALA A 181 0.71 4.17 -16.07
CA ALA A 181 0.47 5.43 -15.38
C ALA A 181 -0.08 6.47 -16.36
N PRO A 182 -1.18 7.17 -16.02
CA PRO A 182 -1.66 8.28 -16.82
C PRO A 182 -0.56 9.34 -16.99
N ILE A 183 -0.42 9.86 -18.21
CA ILE A 183 0.44 10.99 -18.47
C ILE A 183 -0.38 12.23 -18.17
N VAL A 184 -0.10 12.88 -17.04
CA VAL A 184 -0.81 14.10 -16.62
C VAL A 184 0.22 15.14 -16.26
N ASP A 185 0.25 16.23 -17.04
CA ASP A 185 0.99 17.41 -16.65
C ASP A 185 0.22 18.15 -15.55
N LYS A 186 0.76 18.20 -14.35
CA LYS A 186 0.12 18.87 -13.21
C LYS A 186 0.17 20.39 -13.28
N TRP A 187 0.82 20.96 -14.27
CA TRP A 187 0.89 22.42 -14.39
C TRP A 187 -0.52 22.94 -14.72
N ILE A 188 -1.14 23.55 -13.72
CA ILE A 188 -2.34 24.37 -13.91
C ILE A 188 -1.92 25.46 -14.87
N ASP A 189 -2.52 25.45 -16.06
CA ASP A 189 -2.32 26.53 -17.01
C ASP A 189 -2.80 27.81 -16.35
N ARG A 190 -1.90 28.73 -16.02
CA ARG A 190 -2.23 30.00 -15.35
C ARG A 190 -3.23 30.86 -16.12
N ALA A 191 -3.53 30.46 -17.36
CA ALA A 191 -4.55 31.09 -18.19
C ALA A 191 -5.99 30.58 -17.89
N ALA A 192 -6.17 29.54 -17.06
CA ALA A 192 -7.47 28.97 -16.74
C ALA A 192 -7.98 29.33 -15.33
N THR A 193 -7.28 30.19 -14.60
CA THR A 193 -7.68 30.85 -13.36
C THR A 193 -7.82 32.34 -13.59
#